data_713b318fe41825cd84c64bba0ef02122
#
_entry.id   713b318fe41825cd84c64bba0ef02122
#
_cell.length_a   1.000
_cell.length_b   1.000
_cell.length_c   1.000
_cell.angle_alpha   90.00
_cell.angle_beta   90.00
_cell.angle_gamma   90.00
#
_symmetry.space_group_name_H-M   'P 1'
#
loop_
_entity.id
_entity.type
_entity.pdbx_description
1 polymer ?
#
loop_
_entity_poly.entity_id
_entity_poly.type
_entity_poly.pdbx_seq_one_letter_code
_entity_poly.pdbx_strand_id
1 'polypeptide(L)'
;IMNKRKRLLAILINGMLLSSLCVASAAGVTVGAGNGIAYGTGSNAPKIENVAIGNGAKIGYSNGASAATGDIVVGNGANINNYASQGGSVAIGKNAKIENMAGGVEASFALGQTTFSGSWFSSARIPADPTKVVGSVAIGDNTFARTGSTMIGSHNYKGDLGDTTVDTATTRKDALNAYATTVGANSFTNGAFATNTGTYNIISSGYNGGRMANPVKNLGSTINGSLNSIESKKANNYYSGVANSIVGTANRTFNSNGSIIMGAGNEITNSVTSIDGAPEDGGNSAKELAEKFREAVKESNGGGATMAFGGGNKADYTLRTAMVGINNTVTGANRAESADNLVMGVGNTASNVQHLTAIGSKNTVSDAKNTVIVGDNRTVTGANNAVIIGSSDTATTTTVHDVVAIGHNTDVSTEGGVALGSGSKATVAAGAVGYDILTNAPSTNTSATWKSTASAVSVGDAGNNVTRQITSVAAGTNDTDAVNVAQLKKVETKISTVEADAKKHT
;
A
#
# COMPACT_ATOMS: atom_id res chain seq x y z
N ILE A 1 32.79 20.64 19.58
CA ILE A 1 32.90 20.98 18.14
C ILE A 1 31.79 21.94 17.73
N MET A 2 30.55 21.77 18.22
CA MET A 2 29.40 22.67 17.93
C MET A 2 29.57 24.10 18.44
N ASN A 3 30.25 24.28 19.59
CA ASN A 3 30.49 25.62 20.17
C ASN A 3 31.49 26.47 19.37
N LYS A 4 32.46 25.87 18.68
CA LYS A 4 33.44 26.62 17.89
C LYS A 4 32.85 27.19 16.61
N ARG A 5 31.97 26.46 15.93
CA ARG A 5 31.27 26.93 14.71
C ARG A 5 30.28 28.07 14.98
N LYS A 6 29.55 28.00 16.11
CA LYS A 6 28.64 29.07 16.54
C LYS A 6 29.41 30.38 16.88
N ARG A 7 30.59 30.27 17.50
CA ARG A 7 31.45 31.42 17.76
C ARG A 7 32.06 31.99 16.48
N LEU A 8 32.43 31.17 15.52
CA LEU A 8 32.97 31.63 14.24
C LEU A 8 31.94 32.38 13.41
N LEU A 9 30.67 31.90 13.39
CA LEU A 9 29.58 32.59 12.70
C LEU A 9 29.24 33.93 13.37
N ALA A 10 29.21 33.97 14.69
CA ALA A 10 29.00 35.22 15.45
C ALA A 10 30.14 36.20 15.26
N ILE A 11 31.38 35.74 15.15
CA ILE A 11 32.58 36.60 14.87
C ILE A 11 32.56 37.09 13.43
N LEU A 12 32.16 36.25 12.45
CA LEU A 12 32.03 36.66 11.05
C LEU A 12 30.92 37.71 10.86
N ILE A 13 29.79 37.54 11.51
CA ILE A 13 28.68 38.48 11.47
C ILE A 13 29.07 39.80 12.20
N ASN A 14 29.69 39.74 13.36
CA ASN A 14 30.20 40.93 14.05
C ASN A 14 31.37 41.58 13.31
N GLY A 15 32.23 40.81 12.65
CA GLY A 15 33.31 41.38 11.83
C GLY A 15 32.82 42.10 10.58
N MET A 16 31.79 41.60 9.92
CA MET A 16 31.11 42.31 8.83
C MET A 16 30.36 43.57 9.32
N LEU A 17 29.82 43.54 10.53
CA LEU A 17 29.14 44.70 11.12
C LEU A 17 30.08 45.83 11.49
N LEU A 18 31.26 45.55 12.06
CA LEU A 18 32.25 46.57 12.41
C LEU A 18 32.92 47.20 11.18
N SER A 19 33.02 46.48 10.07
CA SER A 19 33.53 47.06 8.83
C SER A 19 32.53 47.90 8.06
N SER A 20 31.24 47.76 8.31
CA SER A 20 30.18 48.56 7.67
C SER A 20 29.83 49.85 8.41
N LEU A 21 30.37 50.04 9.61
CA LEU A 21 30.14 51.29 10.37
C LEU A 21 30.91 52.51 9.84
N CYS A 22 31.76 52.34 8.83
CA CYS A 22 32.59 53.42 8.27
C CYS A 22 32.26 53.83 6.83
N VAL A 23 31.24 53.30 6.18
CA VAL A 23 30.93 53.71 4.80
C VAL A 23 29.42 53.87 4.60
N ALA A 24 29.03 55.13 4.40
CA ALA A 24 27.83 55.59 3.74
C ALA A 24 26.47 55.16 4.33
N SER A 25 25.66 56.12 4.55
CA SER A 25 24.21 56.03 4.62
C SER A 25 23.62 55.17 3.48
N ALA A 26 23.79 53.86 3.52
CA ALA A 26 22.96 52.96 2.75
C ALA A 26 21.60 52.94 3.46
N ALA A 27 20.63 53.55 2.85
CA ALA A 27 19.25 53.54 3.30
C ALA A 27 18.85 52.11 3.70
N GLY A 28 18.49 51.91 4.97
CA GLY A 28 17.59 50.84 5.28
C GLY A 28 18.03 49.61 6.05
N VAL A 29 19.17 49.62 6.77
CA VAL A 29 19.37 48.53 7.77
C VAL A 29 18.74 48.95 9.09
N THR A 30 17.54 48.48 9.36
CA THR A 30 16.87 48.71 10.63
C THR A 30 17.28 47.62 11.61
N VAL A 31 17.75 48.03 12.79
CA VAL A 31 17.98 47.11 13.91
C VAL A 31 16.61 46.72 14.48
N GLY A 32 16.39 45.44 14.65
CA GLY A 32 15.14 44.91 15.21
C GLY A 32 15.09 44.91 16.74
N ALA A 33 14.11 44.27 17.29
CA ALA A 33 13.86 44.17 18.72
C ALA A 33 14.45 42.90 19.35
N GLY A 34 14.71 42.96 20.66
CA GLY A 34 15.16 41.80 21.45
C GLY A 34 16.64 41.87 21.83
N ASN A 35 17.08 40.88 22.60
CA ASN A 35 18.44 40.79 23.15
C ASN A 35 19.41 40.04 22.22
N GLY A 36 18.89 39.36 21.19
CA GLY A 36 19.67 38.61 20.21
C GLY A 36 20.04 39.43 18.97
N ILE A 37 20.46 38.75 17.92
CA ILE A 37 20.77 39.41 16.63
C ILE A 37 19.48 39.61 15.85
N ALA A 38 19.03 40.85 15.69
CA ALA A 38 17.84 41.21 14.95
C ALA A 38 18.11 42.28 13.91
N TYR A 39 17.91 41.97 12.61
CA TYR A 39 18.07 42.90 11.49
C TYR A 39 16.88 42.84 10.54
N GLY A 40 16.37 44.01 10.20
CA GLY A 40 15.24 44.24 9.32
C GLY A 40 14.04 44.85 10.04
N THR A 41 13.19 45.58 9.29
CA THR A 41 12.03 46.24 9.83
C THR A 41 11.10 45.21 10.49
N GLY A 42 10.79 45.37 11.77
CA GLY A 42 9.92 44.49 12.53
C GLY A 42 10.53 43.11 12.85
N SER A 43 11.83 42.91 12.68
CA SER A 43 12.50 41.69 13.17
C SER A 43 12.55 41.65 14.70
N ASN A 44 12.55 40.44 15.27
CA ASN A 44 12.57 40.22 16.72
C ASN A 44 13.33 38.95 17.10
N ALA A 45 14.40 39.12 17.90
CA ALA A 45 15.22 38.08 18.47
C ALA A 45 15.29 38.16 19.99
N PRO A 46 14.32 37.67 20.72
CA PRO A 46 14.10 37.97 22.14
C PRO A 46 15.17 37.49 23.11
N LYS A 47 15.97 36.49 22.76
CA LYS A 47 17.07 35.98 23.59
C LYS A 47 18.42 36.19 22.91
N ILE A 48 19.48 36.30 23.71
CA ILE A 48 20.83 36.61 23.22
C ILE A 48 21.37 35.57 22.23
N GLU A 49 20.90 34.33 22.32
CA GLU A 49 21.30 33.24 21.45
C GLU A 49 20.44 33.13 20.17
N ASN A 50 19.40 33.97 20.02
CA ASN A 50 18.50 33.94 18.89
C ASN A 50 18.98 34.87 17.76
N VAL A 51 18.66 34.47 16.53
CA VAL A 51 18.98 35.24 15.31
C VAL A 51 17.73 35.46 14.50
N ALA A 52 17.37 36.72 14.20
CA ALA A 52 16.26 37.07 13.33
C ALA A 52 16.70 38.12 12.29
N ILE A 53 16.84 37.70 11.03
CA ILE A 53 17.31 38.53 9.93
C ILE A 53 16.29 38.55 8.80
N GLY A 54 15.81 39.72 8.46
CA GLY A 54 14.85 39.97 7.39
C GLY A 54 13.69 40.84 7.83
N ASN A 55 12.96 41.41 6.87
CA ASN A 55 11.78 42.19 7.16
C ASN A 55 10.69 41.29 7.76
N GLY A 56 10.24 41.60 8.98
CA GLY A 56 9.27 40.78 9.70
C GLY A 56 9.76 39.41 10.17
N ALA A 57 11.06 39.13 10.15
CA ALA A 57 11.63 37.92 10.72
C ALA A 57 11.43 37.90 12.24
N LYS A 58 10.72 36.88 12.77
CA LYS A 58 10.32 36.89 14.19
C LYS A 58 10.48 35.58 14.89
N ILE A 59 10.96 35.65 16.12
CA ILE A 59 10.90 34.52 17.08
C ILE A 59 9.91 34.94 18.16
N GLY A 60 8.82 34.19 18.30
CA GLY A 60 7.72 34.48 19.19
C GLY A 60 7.41 33.35 20.14
N TYR A 61 6.58 33.63 21.13
CA TYR A 61 6.09 32.69 22.12
C TYR A 61 4.60 32.90 22.32
N SER A 62 3.89 31.79 22.61
CA SER A 62 2.48 31.82 22.94
C SER A 62 2.20 31.07 24.23
N ASN A 63 1.08 31.37 24.89
CA ASN A 63 0.57 30.68 26.08
C ASN A 63 1.53 30.64 27.29
N GLY A 64 2.29 31.71 27.54
CA GLY A 64 3.18 31.80 28.69
C GLY A 64 4.44 30.95 28.59
N ALA A 65 4.75 30.41 27.41
CA ALA A 65 6.01 29.72 27.19
C ALA A 65 7.20 30.63 27.45
N SER A 66 8.22 30.11 28.11
CA SER A 66 9.49 30.83 28.25
C SER A 66 10.17 30.95 26.89
N ALA A 67 10.93 32.02 26.73
CA ALA A 67 11.68 32.24 25.52
C ALA A 67 12.66 31.10 25.25
N ALA A 68 12.50 30.43 24.12
CA ALA A 68 13.43 29.43 23.64
C ALA A 68 14.76 30.04 23.19
N THR A 69 15.85 29.32 23.35
CA THR A 69 17.20 29.78 23.01
C THR A 69 17.72 29.06 21.76
N GLY A 70 18.57 29.73 21.02
CA GLY A 70 19.26 29.16 19.84
C GLY A 70 18.38 28.98 18.61
N ASP A 71 17.26 29.69 18.52
CA ASP A 71 16.42 29.73 17.33
C ASP A 71 17.01 30.66 16.26
N ILE A 72 16.91 30.27 14.98
CA ILE A 72 17.41 31.02 13.85
C ILE A 72 16.27 31.26 12.85
N VAL A 73 16.01 32.53 12.56
CA VAL A 73 15.03 32.96 11.56
C VAL A 73 15.70 33.86 10.54
N VAL A 74 15.69 33.50 9.28
CA VAL A 74 16.28 34.28 8.20
C VAL A 74 15.33 34.32 7.00
N GLY A 75 14.86 35.50 6.65
CA GLY A 75 13.98 35.72 5.49
C GLY A 75 12.85 36.69 5.74
N ASN A 76 12.28 37.21 4.67
CA ASN A 76 11.14 38.09 4.73
C ASN A 76 9.91 37.33 5.22
N GLY A 77 9.31 37.73 6.33
CA GLY A 77 8.16 37.11 6.94
C GLY A 77 8.41 35.73 7.55
N ALA A 78 9.68 35.30 7.62
CA ALA A 78 10.03 34.05 8.30
C ALA A 78 9.69 34.10 9.80
N ASN A 79 9.20 33.02 10.37
CA ASN A 79 8.68 33.04 11.73
C ASN A 79 8.86 31.71 12.46
N ILE A 80 9.28 31.78 13.72
CA ILE A 80 9.21 30.67 14.67
C ILE A 80 8.26 31.08 15.80
N ASN A 81 7.26 30.28 16.07
CA ASN A 81 6.36 30.47 17.20
C ASN A 81 6.45 29.24 18.13
N ASN A 82 6.93 29.46 19.34
CA ASN A 82 7.10 28.43 20.35
C ASN A 82 5.96 28.48 21.35
N TYR A 83 5.25 27.38 21.52
CA TYR A 83 4.23 27.20 22.54
C TYR A 83 4.77 26.50 23.81
N ALA A 84 5.96 25.95 23.72
CA ALA A 84 6.76 25.45 24.82
C ALA A 84 8.20 25.96 24.64
N SER A 85 9.03 25.85 25.65
CA SER A 85 10.39 26.39 25.64
C SER A 85 11.37 25.55 24.77
N GLN A 86 10.92 25.06 23.61
CA GLN A 86 11.78 24.41 22.66
C GLN A 86 12.69 25.43 21.99
N GLY A 87 13.95 25.09 21.88
CA GLY A 87 14.94 25.89 21.17
C GLY A 87 15.66 25.12 20.09
N GLY A 88 16.53 25.82 19.34
CA GLY A 88 17.33 25.24 18.29
C GLY A 88 16.57 25.00 16.98
N SER A 89 15.42 25.64 16.79
CA SER A 89 14.68 25.61 15.54
C SER A 89 15.27 26.53 14.49
N VAL A 90 15.14 26.19 13.19
CA VAL A 90 15.71 26.91 12.06
C VAL A 90 14.65 27.15 10.98
N ALA A 91 14.27 28.43 10.78
CA ALA A 91 13.38 28.87 9.71
C ALA A 91 14.13 29.80 8.74
N ILE A 92 14.40 29.33 7.52
CA ILE A 92 15.15 30.07 6.52
C ILE A 92 14.39 30.12 5.19
N GLY A 93 14.10 31.31 4.71
CA GLY A 93 13.41 31.56 3.45
C GLY A 93 12.25 32.54 3.62
N LYS A 94 11.69 33.01 2.51
CA LYS A 94 10.52 33.87 2.53
C LYS A 94 9.32 33.09 3.09
N ASN A 95 8.66 33.63 4.13
CA ASN A 95 7.55 32.99 4.80
C ASN A 95 7.82 31.57 5.33
N ALA A 96 9.05 31.19 5.56
CA ALA A 96 9.37 29.95 6.26
C ALA A 96 8.84 30.02 7.69
N LYS A 97 8.02 29.06 8.11
CA LYS A 97 7.34 29.10 9.41
C LYS A 97 7.50 27.81 10.19
N ILE A 98 7.68 27.99 11.48
CA ILE A 98 7.68 26.88 12.46
C ILE A 98 6.67 27.21 13.55
N GLU A 99 5.80 26.27 13.85
CA GLU A 99 4.93 26.31 15.01
C GLU A 99 5.24 25.12 15.92
N ASN A 100 6.13 25.32 16.87
CA ASN A 100 6.42 24.34 17.92
C ASN A 100 5.36 24.46 19.01
N MET A 101 4.35 23.63 18.95
CA MET A 101 3.28 23.66 19.93
C MET A 101 3.70 22.95 21.23
N ALA A 102 3.14 23.40 22.34
CA ALA A 102 3.28 22.69 23.60
C ALA A 102 2.84 21.24 23.42
N GLY A 103 3.69 20.34 23.77
CA GLY A 103 3.34 18.92 23.78
C GLY A 103 1.99 18.74 24.47
N GLY A 104 1.14 17.93 23.89
CA GLY A 104 -0.21 17.71 24.35
C GLY A 104 -1.26 17.96 23.28
N VAL A 105 -1.32 19.17 22.73
CA VAL A 105 -2.32 19.47 21.71
C VAL A 105 -1.94 18.83 20.36
N GLU A 106 -0.72 18.97 19.92
CA GLU A 106 -0.27 18.36 18.65
C GLU A 106 -0.07 16.88 18.74
N ALA A 107 0.42 16.37 19.85
CA ALA A 107 0.54 14.95 20.03
C ALA A 107 -0.82 14.26 20.07
N SER A 108 -1.79 14.82 20.75
CA SER A 108 -3.16 14.28 20.72
C SER A 108 -3.80 14.43 19.34
N PHE A 109 -3.47 15.47 18.58
CA PHE A 109 -3.90 15.61 17.19
C PHE A 109 -3.15 14.68 16.24
N ALA A 110 -1.86 14.50 16.42
CA ALA A 110 -1.05 13.61 15.60
C ALA A 110 -1.36 12.13 15.83
N LEU A 111 -1.93 11.77 16.97
CA LEU A 111 -2.10 10.39 17.42
C LEU A 111 -3.56 9.93 17.52
N GLY A 112 -4.48 10.80 17.18
CA GLY A 112 -5.84 10.41 16.93
C GLY A 112 -6.71 10.10 18.11
N GLN A 113 -6.78 10.98 19.03
CA GLN A 113 -7.92 10.94 19.92
C GLN A 113 -9.22 11.20 19.17
N THR A 114 -10.06 10.18 19.05
CA THR A 114 -11.37 10.25 18.43
C THR A 114 -12.47 10.71 19.38
N THR A 115 -12.19 10.83 20.67
CA THR A 115 -13.19 11.19 21.68
C THR A 115 -12.74 12.38 22.50
N PHE A 116 -13.34 13.53 22.22
CA PHE A 116 -13.35 14.66 23.14
C PHE A 116 -14.31 14.35 24.29
N SER A 117 -13.82 13.81 25.38
CA SER A 117 -14.57 13.80 26.61
C SER A 117 -14.29 15.11 27.37
N GLY A 118 -15.18 16.07 27.25
CA GLY A 118 -15.49 17.07 28.25
C GLY A 118 -14.49 18.16 28.61
N SER A 119 -13.24 18.13 28.17
CA SER A 119 -12.29 19.21 28.43
C SER A 119 -11.28 19.34 27.31
N TRP A 120 -11.18 20.53 26.72
CA TRP A 120 -10.24 20.88 25.67
C TRP A 120 -8.75 20.72 26.03
N PHE A 121 -8.43 20.36 27.26
CA PHE A 121 -7.08 20.40 27.83
C PHE A 121 -6.68 19.17 28.65
N SER A 122 -7.48 18.13 28.70
CA SER A 122 -7.25 17.05 29.68
C SER A 122 -6.75 15.74 29.12
N SER A 123 -6.47 15.64 27.84
CA SER A 123 -6.02 14.36 27.27
C SER A 123 -4.55 14.37 26.86
N ALA A 124 -3.92 13.29 27.14
CA ALA A 124 -2.56 12.83 26.81
C ALA A 124 -1.59 13.92 26.33
N ARG A 125 -0.98 14.55 27.26
CA ARG A 125 0.11 15.47 27.01
C ARG A 125 1.35 14.64 26.75
N ILE A 126 2.00 14.79 25.58
CA ILE A 126 3.44 14.59 25.58
C ILE A 126 3.96 15.73 26.48
N PRO A 127 4.57 15.46 27.62
CA PRO A 127 5.14 16.51 28.42
C PRO A 127 6.13 17.24 27.52
N ALA A 128 5.97 18.52 27.36
CA ALA A 128 6.99 19.37 26.75
C ALA A 128 8.16 19.43 27.74
N ASP A 129 8.91 18.35 27.80
CA ASP A 129 10.24 18.39 28.36
C ASP A 129 11.12 19.08 27.29
N PRO A 130 11.49 20.34 27.48
CA PRO A 130 12.26 21.07 26.49
C PRO A 130 13.63 20.46 26.24
N THR A 131 14.08 19.56 27.11
CA THR A 131 15.34 18.80 26.93
C THR A 131 15.16 17.61 26.01
N LYS A 132 13.93 17.19 25.72
CA LYS A 132 13.59 16.01 24.90
C LYS A 132 12.91 16.36 23.58
N VAL A 133 12.49 17.61 23.38
CA VAL A 133 11.89 18.05 22.12
C VAL A 133 12.98 18.55 21.20
N VAL A 134 13.11 17.93 20.04
CA VAL A 134 14.06 18.32 19.00
C VAL A 134 13.58 19.58 18.31
N GLY A 135 14.48 20.54 18.01
CA GLY A 135 14.18 21.72 17.23
C GLY A 135 13.67 21.35 15.82
N SER A 136 12.76 22.15 15.30
CA SER A 136 12.17 21.96 13.98
C SER A 136 12.94 22.72 12.91
N VAL A 137 12.87 22.27 11.65
CA VAL A 137 13.55 22.88 10.52
C VAL A 137 12.55 23.22 9.42
N ALA A 138 12.51 24.48 8.97
CA ALA A 138 11.75 24.91 7.81
C ALA A 138 12.67 25.75 6.89
N ILE A 139 13.07 25.21 5.75
CA ILE A 139 14.01 25.88 4.82
C ILE A 139 13.38 25.96 3.44
N GLY A 140 13.21 27.17 2.94
CA GLY A 140 12.70 27.48 1.62
C GLY A 140 11.53 28.46 1.61
N ASP A 141 11.01 28.77 0.44
CA ASP A 141 9.88 29.70 0.27
C ASP A 141 8.55 29.05 0.68
N ASN A 142 7.79 29.70 1.54
CA ASN A 142 6.50 29.18 2.02
C ASN A 142 6.59 27.73 2.56
N THR A 143 7.56 27.42 3.39
CA THR A 143 7.67 26.15 4.11
C THR A 143 7.02 26.23 5.47
N PHE A 144 6.47 25.10 5.95
CA PHE A 144 5.83 25.02 7.25
C PHE A 144 6.20 23.75 7.99
N ALA A 145 6.73 23.87 9.18
CA ALA A 145 7.10 22.76 10.03
C ALA A 145 6.42 22.86 11.41
N ARG A 146 6.04 21.71 11.93
CA ARG A 146 5.61 21.54 13.31
C ARG A 146 6.69 20.87 14.15
N THR A 147 6.39 20.59 15.40
CA THR A 147 7.32 20.06 16.39
C THR A 147 8.11 18.86 15.87
N GLY A 148 9.43 18.96 15.95
CA GLY A 148 10.37 17.90 15.57
C GLY A 148 10.46 17.59 14.08
N SER A 149 9.82 18.40 13.22
CA SER A 149 9.76 18.15 11.78
C SER A 149 10.87 18.83 11.01
N THR A 150 11.23 18.24 9.87
CA THR A 150 12.16 18.79 8.88
C THR A 150 11.45 19.02 7.55
N MET A 151 11.29 20.27 7.16
CA MET A 151 10.67 20.71 5.91
C MET A 151 11.66 21.51 5.08
N ILE A 152 12.07 20.98 3.93
CA ILE A 152 13.04 21.61 3.03
C ILE A 152 12.45 21.66 1.63
N GLY A 153 12.36 22.84 1.04
CA GLY A 153 11.83 23.04 -0.30
C GLY A 153 10.98 24.29 -0.44
N SER A 154 9.87 24.20 -1.15
CA SER A 154 8.96 25.33 -1.32
C SER A 154 7.50 24.90 -1.38
N HIS A 155 6.58 25.80 -0.96
CA HIS A 155 5.13 25.60 -1.05
C HIS A 155 4.62 24.29 -0.43
N ASN A 156 5.05 24.01 0.81
CA ASN A 156 4.71 22.77 1.50
C ASN A 156 3.50 22.89 2.45
N TYR A 157 2.58 23.82 2.19
CA TYR A 157 1.47 24.14 3.10
C TYR A 157 0.13 23.49 2.79
N LYS A 158 -0.13 23.18 1.52
CA LYS A 158 -1.45 22.78 1.07
C LYS A 158 -1.46 21.41 0.40
N GLY A 159 -2.56 20.72 0.59
CA GLY A 159 -2.74 19.35 0.16
C GLY A 159 -3.20 19.14 -1.28
N ASP A 160 -3.26 20.22 -2.09
CA ASP A 160 -3.68 20.12 -3.48
C ASP A 160 -2.50 20.25 -4.43
N LEU A 161 -2.48 19.43 -5.45
CA LEU A 161 -1.44 19.47 -6.49
C LEU A 161 -1.41 20.84 -7.18
N GLY A 162 -0.23 21.48 -7.15
CA GLY A 162 -0.02 22.76 -7.80
C GLY A 162 -0.59 23.97 -7.06
N ASP A 163 -1.05 23.81 -5.84
CA ASP A 163 -1.51 24.96 -5.05
C ASP A 163 -0.33 25.82 -4.59
N THR A 164 -0.22 26.99 -5.19
CA THR A 164 0.79 28.01 -4.89
C THR A 164 0.27 29.12 -3.97
N THR A 165 -0.94 28.98 -3.40
CA THR A 165 -1.51 30.02 -2.57
C THR A 165 -0.73 30.20 -1.27
N VAL A 166 -0.63 31.46 -0.86
CA VAL A 166 0.08 31.87 0.36
C VAL A 166 -0.62 31.30 1.59
N ASP A 167 0.21 30.90 2.55
CA ASP A 167 -0.21 30.46 3.87
C ASP A 167 -1.26 31.36 4.52
N THR A 168 -2.38 30.79 4.86
CA THR A 168 -3.35 31.37 5.78
C THR A 168 -3.35 30.59 7.10
N ALA A 169 -3.74 31.24 8.19
CA ALA A 169 -3.87 30.58 9.49
C ALA A 169 -4.81 29.35 9.44
N THR A 170 -5.68 29.26 8.44
CA THR A 170 -6.60 28.15 8.23
C THR A 170 -5.90 26.94 7.59
N THR A 171 -5.03 27.17 6.62
CA THR A 171 -4.27 26.09 5.96
C THR A 171 -3.24 25.46 6.87
N ARG A 172 -2.64 26.21 7.76
CA ARG A 172 -1.68 25.70 8.76
C ARG A 172 -2.30 24.73 9.75
N LYS A 173 -3.57 24.86 10.07
CA LYS A 173 -4.25 23.94 11.00
C LYS A 173 -4.35 22.52 10.48
N ASP A 174 -4.37 22.37 9.17
CA ASP A 174 -4.56 21.07 8.53
C ASP A 174 -3.23 20.32 8.33
N ALA A 175 -2.09 21.00 8.45
CA ALA A 175 -0.77 20.39 8.31
C ALA A 175 -0.27 19.84 9.66
N LEU A 176 -0.63 18.63 9.99
CA LEU A 176 -0.18 17.92 11.19
C LEU A 176 1.03 17.03 10.86
N ASN A 177 2.16 17.68 10.61
CA ASN A 177 3.40 17.03 10.20
C ASN A 177 4.42 16.84 11.33
N ALA A 178 3.96 16.68 12.57
CA ALA A 178 4.84 16.49 13.72
C ALA A 178 5.78 15.27 13.52
N TYR A 179 7.06 15.44 13.84
CA TYR A 179 8.12 14.45 13.61
C TYR A 179 8.21 13.91 12.17
N ALA A 180 7.73 14.67 11.20
CA ALA A 180 7.74 14.28 9.80
C ALA A 180 8.93 14.90 9.04
N THR A 181 9.29 14.29 7.92
CA THR A 181 10.30 14.81 7.00
C THR A 181 9.69 15.06 5.63
N THR A 182 9.82 16.30 5.12
CA THR A 182 9.44 16.63 3.74
C THR A 182 10.61 17.31 3.05
N VAL A 183 11.01 16.79 1.91
CA VAL A 183 12.05 17.38 1.07
C VAL A 183 11.57 17.49 -0.37
N GLY A 184 11.37 18.71 -0.85
CA GLY A 184 10.92 18.95 -2.23
C GLY A 184 10.00 20.15 -2.38
N ALA A 185 9.54 20.39 -3.59
CA ALA A 185 8.66 21.51 -3.91
C ALA A 185 7.21 21.03 -4.08
N ASN A 186 6.25 21.87 -3.65
CA ASN A 186 4.82 21.58 -3.72
C ASN A 186 4.45 20.21 -3.14
N SER A 187 5.18 19.76 -2.11
CA SER A 187 4.94 18.50 -1.44
C SER A 187 4.33 18.74 -0.07
N PHE A 188 3.14 18.21 0.15
CA PHE A 188 2.37 18.40 1.35
C PHE A 188 2.38 17.14 2.21
N THR A 189 2.59 17.31 3.51
CA THR A 189 2.61 16.21 4.46
C THR A 189 1.69 16.50 5.64
N ASN A 190 0.66 15.70 5.78
CA ASN A 190 -0.26 15.71 6.90
C ASN A 190 -0.31 14.32 7.55
N GLY A 191 0.67 14.02 8.35
CA GLY A 191 0.81 12.76 9.08
C GLY A 191 2.06 12.77 9.94
N ALA A 192 1.94 12.37 11.20
CA ALA A 192 3.09 12.24 12.08
C ALA A 192 4.00 11.08 11.65
N PHE A 193 5.30 11.19 11.88
CA PHE A 193 6.31 10.21 11.45
C PHE A 193 6.33 9.90 9.96
N ALA A 194 5.68 10.73 9.13
CA ALA A 194 5.64 10.53 7.69
C ALA A 194 6.92 11.05 7.01
N THR A 195 7.31 10.42 5.92
CA THR A 195 8.42 10.85 5.07
C THR A 195 7.93 11.12 3.66
N ASN A 196 8.21 12.31 3.12
CA ASN A 196 7.79 12.73 1.80
C ASN A 196 8.96 13.37 1.07
N THR A 197 9.50 12.69 0.08
CA THR A 197 10.65 13.16 -0.70
C THR A 197 10.30 13.23 -2.18
N GLY A 198 10.53 14.40 -2.79
CA GLY A 198 10.28 14.66 -4.20
C GLY A 198 9.36 15.85 -4.43
N THR A 199 8.71 15.91 -5.59
CA THR A 199 7.91 17.07 -6.00
C THR A 199 6.46 16.72 -6.27
N TYR A 200 5.56 17.63 -5.92
CA TYR A 200 4.11 17.44 -6.09
C TYR A 200 3.57 16.16 -5.45
N ASN A 201 4.14 15.76 -4.32
CA ASN A 201 3.63 14.64 -3.55
C ASN A 201 2.66 15.11 -2.46
N ILE A 202 1.62 14.33 -2.21
CA ILE A 202 0.61 14.64 -1.21
C ILE A 202 0.47 13.50 -0.22
N ILE A 203 0.64 13.78 1.06
CA ILE A 203 0.15 12.95 2.16
C ILE A 203 -0.95 13.74 2.84
N SER A 204 -2.21 13.38 2.61
CA SER A 204 -3.37 14.15 3.03
C SER A 204 -4.42 13.33 3.76
N SER A 205 -5.06 13.91 4.73
CA SER A 205 -6.15 13.26 5.46
C SER A 205 -7.50 13.30 4.75
N GLY A 206 -7.61 13.85 3.54
CA GLY A 206 -8.88 14.00 2.85
C GLY A 206 -9.97 14.73 3.66
N TYR A 207 -9.55 15.50 4.65
CA TYR A 207 -10.41 16.15 5.64
C TYR A 207 -10.44 17.63 5.40
N ASN A 208 -11.55 18.12 4.89
CA ASN A 208 -11.83 19.54 4.82
C ASN A 208 -12.46 20.00 6.12
N GLY A 209 -11.71 20.67 6.91
CA GLY A 209 -12.27 21.60 7.82
C GLY A 209 -12.37 21.24 9.27
N GLY A 210 -11.92 22.18 10.00
CA GLY A 210 -12.20 22.42 11.38
C GLY A 210 -11.22 21.79 12.35
N ARG A 211 -11.22 22.32 13.53
CA ARG A 211 -10.37 21.98 14.67
C ARG A 211 -10.35 20.51 15.11
N MET A 212 -11.03 19.61 14.37
CA MET A 212 -11.25 18.23 14.72
C MET A 212 -10.83 17.26 13.62
N ALA A 213 -9.83 17.60 12.80
CA ALA A 213 -9.20 16.65 11.92
C ALA A 213 -8.70 15.47 12.76
N ASN A 214 -9.09 14.27 12.38
CA ASN A 214 -8.64 13.07 13.08
C ASN A 214 -7.19 12.76 12.64
N PRO A 215 -6.21 12.91 13.49
CA PRO A 215 -4.79 12.92 13.15
C PRO A 215 -4.14 11.54 13.08
N VAL A 216 -4.86 10.47 13.35
CA VAL A 216 -4.34 9.10 13.24
C VAL A 216 -4.10 8.67 11.80
N LYS A 217 -4.59 9.44 10.88
CA LYS A 217 -4.49 9.17 9.46
C LYS A 217 -3.10 9.52 8.93
N ASN A 218 -2.63 8.73 7.98
CA ASN A 218 -1.32 8.90 7.32
C ASN A 218 -0.09 8.74 8.23
N LEU A 219 -0.27 8.19 9.41
CA LEU A 219 0.80 7.97 10.38
C LEU A 219 1.88 7.04 9.79
N GLY A 220 3.14 7.45 9.84
CA GLY A 220 4.28 6.65 9.39
C GLY A 220 4.32 6.31 7.90
N SER A 221 3.57 7.03 7.07
CA SER A 221 3.55 6.79 5.63
C SER A 221 4.73 7.42 4.92
N THR A 222 5.16 6.80 3.82
CA THR A 222 6.36 7.21 3.09
C THR A 222 6.07 7.40 1.60
N ILE A 223 6.51 8.52 1.04
CA ILE A 223 6.59 8.75 -0.41
C ILE A 223 8.02 9.09 -0.81
N ASN A 224 8.51 8.43 -1.85
CA ASN A 224 9.75 8.77 -2.54
C ASN A 224 9.50 8.81 -4.05
N GLY A 225 9.54 9.99 -4.64
CA GLY A 225 9.26 10.19 -6.07
C GLY A 225 8.50 11.46 -6.36
N SER A 226 7.65 11.46 -7.39
CA SER A 226 6.93 12.67 -7.80
C SER A 226 5.47 12.38 -8.19
N LEU A 227 4.59 13.37 -7.98
CA LEU A 227 3.17 13.27 -8.37
C LEU A 227 2.42 12.12 -7.67
N ASN A 228 2.89 11.68 -6.51
CA ASN A 228 2.25 10.59 -5.78
C ASN A 228 1.32 11.13 -4.70
N SER A 229 0.29 10.34 -4.35
CA SER A 229 -0.58 10.70 -3.25
C SER A 229 -0.88 9.53 -2.31
N ILE A 230 -0.88 9.83 -1.01
CA ILE A 230 -1.42 8.98 0.07
C ILE A 230 -2.55 9.77 0.69
N GLU A 231 -3.78 9.29 0.49
CA GLU A 231 -4.98 9.98 0.93
C GLU A 231 -5.79 9.09 1.88
N SER A 232 -6.13 9.60 3.04
CA SER A 232 -7.00 8.92 3.99
C SER A 232 -8.44 9.42 3.86
N LYS A 233 -9.40 8.52 4.02
CA LYS A 233 -10.81 8.84 4.06
C LYS A 233 -11.25 9.12 5.50
N LYS A 234 -12.09 10.13 5.71
CA LYS A 234 -12.85 10.27 6.95
C LYS A 234 -13.94 9.21 6.97
N ALA A 235 -13.72 8.11 7.61
CA ALA A 235 -14.80 7.15 7.87
C ALA A 235 -14.43 6.22 9.03
N ASN A 236 -15.38 6.14 9.94
CA ASN A 236 -15.74 4.97 10.73
C ASN A 236 -14.60 4.02 11.10
N ASN A 237 -14.20 3.98 12.34
CA ASN A 237 -13.52 2.87 13.02
C ASN A 237 -12.24 2.28 12.43
N TYR A 238 -11.78 2.67 11.23
CA TYR A 238 -10.54 2.21 10.63
C TYR A 238 -9.61 3.37 10.32
N TYR A 239 -8.39 3.24 10.79
CA TYR A 239 -7.31 4.14 10.44
C TYR A 239 -6.88 3.88 9.01
N SER A 240 -6.96 4.87 8.15
CA SER A 240 -6.48 4.77 6.77
C SER A 240 -5.30 5.72 6.53
N GLY A 241 -4.49 5.42 5.54
CA GLY A 241 -3.27 6.16 5.24
C GLY A 241 -2.08 5.77 6.13
N VAL A 242 -2.24 4.81 7.05
CA VAL A 242 -1.22 4.41 8.00
C VAL A 242 -0.23 3.43 7.36
N ALA A 243 1.06 3.66 7.56
CA ALA A 243 2.15 2.80 7.12
C ALA A 243 2.14 2.44 5.63
N ASN A 244 1.57 3.30 4.77
CA ASN A 244 1.66 3.14 3.32
C ASN A 244 3.03 3.55 2.81
N SER A 245 3.53 2.88 1.79
CA SER A 245 4.81 3.18 1.16
C SER A 245 4.66 3.29 -0.36
N ILE A 246 5.06 4.43 -0.93
CA ILE A 246 5.05 4.67 -2.37
C ILE A 246 6.46 5.05 -2.83
N VAL A 247 6.96 4.34 -3.84
CA VAL A 247 8.18 4.66 -4.56
C VAL A 247 7.88 4.76 -6.05
N GLY A 248 8.08 5.94 -6.64
CA GLY A 248 7.88 6.12 -8.09
C GLY A 248 7.11 7.38 -8.47
N THR A 249 6.32 7.30 -9.53
CA THR A 249 5.67 8.48 -10.12
C THR A 249 4.18 8.26 -10.38
N ALA A 250 3.36 9.26 -10.05
CA ALA A 250 1.92 9.28 -10.31
C ALA A 250 1.15 8.07 -9.73
N ASN A 251 1.58 7.58 -8.56
CA ASN A 251 0.90 6.52 -7.85
C ASN A 251 -0.04 7.09 -6.79
N ARG A 252 -1.06 6.33 -6.45
CA ARG A 252 -2.07 6.75 -5.48
C ARG A 252 -2.44 5.63 -4.52
N THR A 253 -2.53 5.95 -3.22
CA THR A 253 -3.29 5.17 -2.26
C THR A 253 -4.42 6.02 -1.70
N PHE A 254 -5.63 5.45 -1.62
CA PHE A 254 -6.78 6.13 -1.03
C PHE A 254 -7.50 5.18 -0.07
N ASN A 255 -7.73 5.63 1.17
CA ASN A 255 -8.41 4.81 2.18
C ASN A 255 -7.78 3.40 2.29
N SER A 256 -6.45 3.33 2.40
CA SER A 256 -5.70 2.08 2.56
C SER A 256 -4.67 2.18 3.69
N ASN A 257 -4.23 1.06 4.23
CA ASN A 257 -3.15 1.00 5.21
C ASN A 257 -2.24 -0.19 4.94
N GLY A 258 -0.97 -0.07 5.33
CA GLY A 258 0.05 -1.09 5.09
C GLY A 258 0.29 -1.40 3.60
N SER A 259 -0.15 -0.55 2.69
CA SER A 259 -0.05 -0.79 1.24
C SER A 259 1.31 -0.35 0.71
N ILE A 260 1.82 -1.09 -0.27
CA ILE A 260 3.11 -0.83 -0.91
C ILE A 260 2.91 -0.64 -2.41
N ILE A 261 3.37 0.49 -2.95
CA ILE A 261 3.43 0.74 -4.39
C ILE A 261 4.88 0.99 -4.81
N MET A 262 5.31 0.32 -5.87
CA MET A 262 6.58 0.60 -6.52
C MET A 262 6.39 0.64 -8.04
N GLY A 263 6.59 1.81 -8.65
CA GLY A 263 6.44 1.98 -10.09
C GLY A 263 5.71 3.25 -10.51
N ALA A 264 4.87 3.18 -11.54
CA ALA A 264 4.21 4.35 -12.08
C ALA A 264 2.72 4.13 -12.36
N GLY A 265 1.89 5.10 -11.99
CA GLY A 265 0.46 5.08 -12.30
C GLY A 265 -0.35 3.96 -11.62
N ASN A 266 0.16 3.38 -10.54
CA ASN A 266 -0.58 2.37 -9.79
C ASN A 266 -1.55 3.01 -8.80
N GLU A 267 -2.67 2.35 -8.56
CA GLU A 267 -3.69 2.81 -7.64
C GLU A 267 -4.17 1.70 -6.70
N ILE A 268 -4.18 1.98 -5.39
CA ILE A 268 -4.75 1.09 -4.37
C ILE A 268 -5.78 1.87 -3.57
N THR A 269 -7.03 1.41 -3.61
CA THR A 269 -8.15 2.04 -2.92
C THR A 269 -8.85 1.08 -1.98
N ASN A 270 -9.40 1.59 -0.87
CA ASN A 270 -10.22 0.86 0.10
C ASN A 270 -9.58 -0.42 0.67
N SER A 271 -8.25 -0.53 0.62
CA SER A 271 -7.47 -1.66 1.12
C SER A 271 -7.10 -1.42 2.59
N VAL A 272 -8.05 -1.57 3.47
CA VAL A 272 -7.98 -1.17 4.89
C VAL A 272 -8.44 -2.29 5.79
N THR A 273 -7.64 -2.63 6.79
CA THR A 273 -8.07 -3.37 7.99
C THR A 273 -7.83 -2.53 9.25
N SER A 274 -8.40 -2.94 10.38
CA SER A 274 -8.06 -2.34 11.65
C SER A 274 -6.59 -2.59 11.96
N ILE A 275 -5.90 -1.55 12.39
CA ILE A 275 -4.60 -1.68 13.04
C ILE A 275 -4.89 -1.61 14.54
N ASP A 276 -5.15 -2.78 15.12
CA ASP A 276 -5.49 -2.89 16.53
C ASP A 276 -4.30 -2.44 17.39
N GLY A 277 -4.58 -1.67 18.44
CA GLY A 277 -3.54 -1.11 19.30
C GLY A 277 -2.80 0.09 18.68
N ALA A 278 -3.22 0.62 17.52
CA ALA A 278 -2.74 1.93 17.07
C ALA A 278 -2.97 2.94 18.21
N PRO A 279 -1.94 3.70 18.60
CA PRO A 279 -2.03 4.50 19.81
C PRO A 279 -3.15 5.53 19.71
N GLU A 280 -4.16 5.38 20.55
CA GLU A 280 -5.23 6.36 20.71
C GLU A 280 -4.75 7.61 21.47
N ASP A 281 -3.66 7.46 22.23
CA ASP A 281 -3.00 8.54 22.95
C ASP A 281 -1.49 8.53 22.70
N GLY A 282 -0.86 9.67 22.90
CA GLY A 282 0.57 9.88 22.65
C GLY A 282 1.50 9.26 23.68
N GLY A 283 0.96 8.64 24.70
CA GLY A 283 1.80 8.28 25.83
C GLY A 283 2.49 9.50 26.45
N ASN A 284 3.53 9.25 27.24
CA ASN A 284 4.24 10.30 27.96
C ASN A 284 5.47 10.86 27.23
N SER A 285 5.83 10.30 26.08
CA SER A 285 7.00 10.74 25.31
C SER A 285 6.88 10.36 23.83
N ALA A 286 7.61 11.07 22.95
CA ALA A 286 7.73 10.72 21.53
C ALA A 286 8.30 9.30 21.33
N LYS A 287 9.18 8.85 22.23
CA LYS A 287 9.73 7.50 22.20
C LYS A 287 8.64 6.47 22.45
N GLU A 288 7.88 6.64 23.54
CA GLU A 288 6.78 5.72 23.89
C GLU A 288 5.76 5.61 22.76
N LEU A 289 5.46 6.74 22.13
CA LEU A 289 4.59 6.77 20.98
C LEU A 289 5.13 5.98 19.79
N ALA A 290 6.39 6.20 19.44
CA ALA A 290 7.03 5.48 18.34
C ALA A 290 7.08 3.98 18.61
N GLU A 291 7.32 3.58 19.86
CA GLU A 291 7.29 2.17 20.28
C GLU A 291 5.89 1.57 20.14
N LYS A 292 4.87 2.21 20.68
CA LYS A 292 3.46 1.78 20.55
C LYS A 292 3.03 1.68 19.09
N PHE A 293 3.41 2.65 18.27
CA PHE A 293 3.09 2.61 16.85
C PHE A 293 3.79 1.47 16.12
N ARG A 294 5.07 1.25 16.43
CA ARG A 294 5.83 0.12 15.87
C ARG A 294 5.16 -1.22 16.19
N GLU A 295 4.79 -1.45 17.44
CA GLU A 295 4.11 -2.68 17.85
C GLU A 295 2.74 -2.82 17.15
N ALA A 296 1.93 -1.76 17.12
CA ALA A 296 0.63 -1.80 16.46
C ALA A 296 0.74 -2.19 14.97
N VAL A 297 1.74 -1.67 14.25
CA VAL A 297 1.97 -2.04 12.84
C VAL A 297 2.44 -3.48 12.72
N LYS A 298 3.33 -3.95 13.60
CA LYS A 298 3.82 -5.34 13.60
C LYS A 298 2.68 -6.34 13.87
N GLU A 299 1.86 -6.05 14.87
CA GLU A 299 0.78 -6.94 15.30
C GLU A 299 -0.42 -6.94 14.34
N SER A 300 -0.56 -5.93 13.51
CA SER A 300 -1.66 -5.82 12.54
C SER A 300 -1.56 -6.77 11.34
N ASN A 301 -0.55 -7.62 11.27
CA ASN A 301 -0.24 -8.44 10.10
C ASN A 301 -0.17 -7.63 8.78
N GLY A 302 0.35 -6.40 8.88
CA GLY A 302 0.51 -5.50 7.75
C GLY A 302 -0.77 -4.75 7.33
N GLY A 303 -1.82 -4.79 8.12
CA GLY A 303 -3.06 -4.07 7.81
C GLY A 303 -3.73 -4.57 6.53
N GLY A 304 -4.13 -3.68 5.63
CA GLY A 304 -4.69 -4.02 4.31
C GLY A 304 -3.68 -4.72 3.41
N ALA A 305 -2.41 -4.38 3.54
CA ALA A 305 -1.24 -5.04 2.96
C ALA A 305 -1.37 -5.40 1.48
N THR A 306 -1.98 -4.54 0.67
CA THR A 306 -2.04 -4.71 -0.78
C THR A 306 -0.77 -4.13 -1.40
N MET A 307 -0.21 -4.85 -2.35
CA MET A 307 1.01 -4.48 -3.06
C MET A 307 0.77 -4.31 -4.56
N ALA A 308 1.36 -3.26 -5.16
CA ALA A 308 1.34 -3.02 -6.60
C ALA A 308 2.76 -2.68 -7.08
N PHE A 309 3.37 -3.61 -7.80
CA PHE A 309 4.69 -3.45 -8.40
C PHE A 309 4.58 -3.40 -9.92
N GLY A 310 5.04 -2.31 -10.54
CA GLY A 310 5.01 -2.12 -11.99
C GLY A 310 4.25 -0.87 -12.42
N GLY A 311 3.40 -0.99 -13.44
CA GLY A 311 2.73 0.17 -14.02
C GLY A 311 1.23 -0.01 -14.23
N GLY A 312 0.44 1.00 -13.84
CA GLY A 312 -1.00 1.02 -14.12
C GLY A 312 -1.84 -0.05 -13.41
N ASN A 313 -1.29 -0.73 -12.39
CA ASN A 313 -2.05 -1.72 -11.64
C ASN A 313 -3.10 -1.05 -10.74
N LYS A 314 -4.28 -1.64 -10.62
CA LYS A 314 -5.40 -1.10 -9.85
C LYS A 314 -5.96 -2.12 -8.87
N ALA A 315 -6.05 -1.73 -7.60
CA ALA A 315 -6.71 -2.51 -6.56
C ALA A 315 -7.81 -1.70 -5.89
N ASP A 316 -8.98 -2.30 -5.69
CA ASP A 316 -10.06 -1.70 -4.94
C ASP A 316 -10.75 -2.73 -4.05
N TYR A 317 -10.97 -2.41 -2.77
CA TYR A 317 -11.51 -3.33 -1.78
C TYR A 317 -10.76 -4.67 -1.70
N THR A 318 -9.43 -4.60 -1.70
CA THR A 318 -8.57 -5.79 -1.60
C THR A 318 -7.88 -5.89 -0.25
N LEU A 319 -7.55 -7.10 0.18
CA LEU A 319 -6.72 -7.37 1.36
C LEU A 319 -5.62 -8.36 1.00
N ARG A 320 -4.42 -8.16 1.51
CA ARG A 320 -3.27 -9.08 1.35
C ARG A 320 -3.13 -9.59 -0.09
N THR A 321 -3.26 -8.66 -1.04
CA THR A 321 -3.23 -8.94 -2.47
C THR A 321 -1.94 -8.38 -3.08
N ALA A 322 -1.22 -9.20 -3.83
CA ALA A 322 -0.03 -8.79 -4.56
C ALA A 322 -0.30 -8.73 -6.05
N MET A 323 -0.02 -7.58 -6.66
CA MET A 323 -0.04 -7.37 -8.11
C MET A 323 1.37 -7.05 -8.59
N VAL A 324 1.86 -7.80 -9.56
CA VAL A 324 3.18 -7.60 -10.16
C VAL A 324 3.05 -7.56 -11.68
N GLY A 325 3.44 -6.46 -12.29
CA GLY A 325 3.39 -6.31 -13.75
C GLY A 325 2.65 -5.05 -14.21
N ILE A 326 1.91 -5.15 -15.30
CA ILE A 326 1.35 -3.99 -15.99
C ILE A 326 -0.16 -4.13 -16.18
N ASN A 327 -0.91 -3.08 -15.82
CA ASN A 327 -2.35 -2.99 -16.03
C ASN A 327 -3.16 -4.18 -15.47
N ASN A 328 -2.72 -4.74 -14.34
CA ASN A 328 -3.52 -5.72 -13.63
C ASN A 328 -4.58 -5.01 -12.76
N THR A 329 -5.76 -5.58 -12.68
CA THR A 329 -6.87 -5.03 -11.90
C THR A 329 -7.42 -6.10 -10.95
N VAL A 330 -7.51 -5.78 -9.65
CA VAL A 330 -8.15 -6.65 -8.66
C VAL A 330 -9.16 -5.85 -7.86
N THR A 331 -10.41 -6.28 -7.87
CA THR A 331 -11.50 -5.57 -7.19
C THR A 331 -12.33 -6.51 -6.30
N GLY A 332 -12.92 -5.96 -5.28
CA GLY A 332 -13.92 -6.63 -4.45
C GLY A 332 -15.18 -5.78 -4.30
N ALA A 333 -16.33 -6.37 -4.08
CA ALA A 333 -17.54 -5.63 -3.72
C ALA A 333 -17.43 -5.09 -2.27
N ASN A 334 -16.67 -5.80 -1.43
CA ASN A 334 -16.25 -5.34 -0.11
C ASN A 334 -14.88 -5.92 0.24
N ARG A 335 -14.30 -5.49 1.37
CA ARG A 335 -12.93 -5.86 1.79
C ARG A 335 -12.70 -7.35 2.01
N ALA A 336 -13.72 -8.13 2.30
CA ALA A 336 -13.60 -9.56 2.58
C ALA A 336 -13.67 -10.42 1.31
N GLU A 337 -14.11 -9.86 0.19
CA GLU A 337 -14.40 -10.64 -1.03
C GLU A 337 -13.21 -10.77 -1.96
N SER A 338 -12.22 -9.86 -1.89
CA SER A 338 -10.96 -9.98 -2.65
C SER A 338 -9.77 -9.97 -1.70
N ALA A 339 -9.35 -11.15 -1.26
CA ALA A 339 -8.29 -11.31 -0.29
C ALA A 339 -7.34 -12.47 -0.63
N ASP A 340 -6.09 -12.33 -0.15
CA ASP A 340 -5.06 -13.38 -0.23
C ASP A 340 -4.72 -13.78 -1.68
N ASN A 341 -4.58 -12.80 -2.57
CA ASN A 341 -4.40 -13.03 -4.00
C ASN A 341 -2.98 -12.69 -4.49
N LEU A 342 -2.52 -13.44 -5.48
CA LEU A 342 -1.34 -13.13 -6.28
C LEU A 342 -1.75 -13.01 -7.76
N VAL A 343 -1.57 -11.83 -8.34
CA VAL A 343 -1.81 -11.58 -9.76
C VAL A 343 -0.54 -11.04 -10.40
N MET A 344 0.04 -11.79 -11.32
CA MET A 344 1.32 -11.47 -11.95
C MET A 344 1.21 -11.53 -13.47
N GLY A 345 1.69 -10.49 -14.15
CA GLY A 345 1.76 -10.40 -15.60
C GLY A 345 1.13 -9.15 -16.17
N VAL A 346 0.40 -9.27 -17.28
CA VAL A 346 -0.09 -8.09 -18.02
C VAL A 346 -1.58 -8.19 -18.30
N GLY A 347 -2.32 -7.17 -17.88
CA GLY A 347 -3.74 -7.03 -18.22
C GLY A 347 -4.64 -8.11 -17.62
N ASN A 348 -4.29 -8.69 -16.48
CA ASN A 348 -5.16 -9.61 -15.77
C ASN A 348 -6.23 -8.82 -15.00
N THR A 349 -7.45 -9.35 -14.98
CA THR A 349 -8.57 -8.79 -14.24
C THR A 349 -9.14 -9.82 -13.27
N ALA A 350 -9.30 -9.45 -12.01
CA ALA A 350 -9.89 -10.30 -11.00
C ALA A 350 -10.93 -9.53 -10.18
N SER A 351 -12.07 -10.15 -9.89
CA SER A 351 -13.14 -9.54 -9.08
C SER A 351 -13.75 -10.55 -8.12
N ASN A 352 -13.96 -10.15 -6.87
CA ASN A 352 -14.54 -11.00 -5.81
C ASN A 352 -13.82 -12.34 -5.69
N VAL A 353 -12.49 -12.32 -5.54
CA VAL A 353 -11.65 -13.52 -5.55
C VAL A 353 -10.92 -13.71 -4.22
N GLN A 354 -10.80 -14.94 -3.77
CA GLN A 354 -10.04 -15.30 -2.57
C GLN A 354 -9.07 -16.44 -2.88
N HIS A 355 -7.84 -16.34 -2.36
CA HIS A 355 -6.79 -17.32 -2.59
C HIS A 355 -6.56 -17.60 -4.09
N LEU A 356 -6.57 -16.54 -4.90
CA LEU A 356 -6.27 -16.62 -6.32
C LEU A 356 -4.75 -16.55 -6.54
N THR A 357 -4.22 -17.44 -7.36
CA THR A 357 -2.91 -17.29 -8.00
C THR A 357 -3.11 -17.23 -9.51
N ALA A 358 -2.91 -16.05 -10.11
CA ALA A 358 -2.99 -15.86 -11.56
C ALA A 358 -1.64 -15.34 -12.08
N ILE A 359 -0.96 -16.15 -12.88
CA ILE A 359 0.34 -15.82 -13.50
C ILE A 359 0.20 -15.92 -15.02
N GLY A 360 0.46 -14.84 -15.71
CA GLY A 360 0.32 -14.73 -17.17
C GLY A 360 -0.39 -13.47 -17.60
N SER A 361 -1.01 -13.49 -18.76
CA SER A 361 -1.59 -12.26 -19.33
C SER A 361 -3.04 -12.46 -19.79
N LYS A 362 -3.83 -11.38 -19.68
CA LYS A 362 -5.22 -11.34 -20.15
C LYS A 362 -6.11 -12.44 -19.53
N ASN A 363 -5.81 -12.84 -18.29
CA ASN A 363 -6.70 -13.71 -17.55
C ASN A 363 -7.81 -12.89 -16.89
N THR A 364 -9.01 -13.44 -16.86
CA THR A 364 -10.18 -12.84 -16.20
C THR A 364 -10.74 -13.83 -15.19
N VAL A 365 -10.82 -13.41 -13.93
CA VAL A 365 -11.34 -14.27 -12.85
C VAL A 365 -12.41 -13.52 -12.08
N SER A 366 -13.59 -14.09 -11.92
CA SER A 366 -14.67 -13.50 -11.13
C SER A 366 -15.37 -14.52 -10.24
N ASP A 367 -15.71 -14.07 -9.03
CA ASP A 367 -16.52 -14.85 -8.08
C ASP A 367 -15.93 -16.24 -7.81
N ALA A 368 -14.61 -16.34 -7.66
CA ALA A 368 -13.88 -17.61 -7.57
C ALA A 368 -12.95 -17.67 -6.35
N LYS A 369 -12.79 -18.85 -5.78
CA LYS A 369 -11.92 -19.13 -4.63
C LYS A 369 -10.98 -20.29 -4.90
N ASN A 370 -9.80 -20.26 -4.24
CA ASN A 370 -8.82 -21.33 -4.30
C ASN A 370 -8.43 -21.70 -5.75
N THR A 371 -8.23 -20.71 -6.59
CA THR A 371 -7.99 -20.91 -8.04
C THR A 371 -6.55 -20.63 -8.38
N VAL A 372 -5.95 -21.51 -9.17
CA VAL A 372 -4.60 -21.37 -9.72
C VAL A 372 -4.66 -21.32 -11.24
N ILE A 373 -4.16 -20.23 -11.81
CA ILE A 373 -4.00 -20.05 -13.26
C ILE A 373 -2.53 -19.74 -13.56
N VAL A 374 -1.92 -20.53 -14.42
CA VAL A 374 -0.60 -20.26 -14.99
C VAL A 374 -0.69 -20.36 -16.51
N GLY A 375 -0.78 -19.22 -17.17
CA GLY A 375 -0.97 -19.13 -18.63
C GLY A 375 -1.75 -17.87 -19.00
N ASP A 376 -2.13 -17.77 -20.25
CA ASP A 376 -2.77 -16.60 -20.83
C ASP A 376 -4.19 -16.89 -21.36
N ASN A 377 -5.01 -15.85 -21.48
CA ASN A 377 -6.36 -15.89 -22.05
C ASN A 377 -7.30 -16.90 -21.35
N ARG A 378 -7.19 -17.04 -20.04
CA ARG A 378 -8.08 -17.89 -19.23
C ARG A 378 -9.16 -17.05 -18.56
N THR A 379 -10.41 -17.50 -18.68
CA THR A 379 -11.55 -16.90 -17.99
C THR A 379 -12.11 -17.92 -16.98
N VAL A 380 -12.25 -17.52 -15.72
CA VAL A 380 -12.86 -18.33 -14.66
C VAL A 380 -13.97 -17.51 -14.03
N THR A 381 -15.20 -18.03 -14.05
CA THR A 381 -16.36 -17.31 -13.52
C THR A 381 -17.18 -18.24 -12.61
N GLY A 382 -17.34 -17.85 -11.35
CA GLY A 382 -18.11 -18.61 -10.37
C GLY A 382 -17.52 -19.98 -10.02
N ALA A 383 -16.32 -20.32 -10.50
CA ALA A 383 -15.71 -21.63 -10.33
C ALA A 383 -14.66 -21.62 -9.21
N ASN A 384 -14.81 -22.51 -8.23
CA ASN A 384 -13.89 -22.67 -7.13
C ASN A 384 -12.96 -23.88 -7.34
N ASN A 385 -11.80 -23.86 -6.67
CA ASN A 385 -10.85 -24.96 -6.65
C ASN A 385 -10.33 -25.35 -8.04
N ALA A 386 -10.22 -24.39 -8.95
CA ALA A 386 -9.74 -24.64 -10.31
C ALA A 386 -8.21 -24.62 -10.37
N VAL A 387 -7.62 -25.60 -11.06
CA VAL A 387 -6.20 -25.64 -11.40
C VAL A 387 -6.06 -25.62 -12.92
N ILE A 388 -5.60 -24.51 -13.47
CA ILE A 388 -5.48 -24.28 -14.92
C ILE A 388 -4.02 -23.94 -15.22
N ILE A 389 -3.32 -24.81 -15.94
CA ILE A 389 -1.92 -24.61 -16.35
C ILE A 389 -1.80 -24.74 -17.86
N GLY A 390 -1.54 -23.64 -18.52
CA GLY A 390 -1.40 -23.52 -19.98
C GLY A 390 -2.27 -22.39 -20.56
N SER A 391 -1.75 -21.75 -21.57
CA SER A 391 -2.39 -20.66 -22.28
C SER A 391 -3.46 -21.15 -23.26
N SER A 392 -4.34 -20.24 -23.67
CA SER A 392 -5.28 -20.47 -24.76
C SER A 392 -5.08 -19.44 -25.86
N ASP A 393 -5.27 -19.80 -27.14
CA ASP A 393 -5.23 -18.88 -28.28
C ASP A 393 -6.34 -17.85 -28.22
N THR A 394 -7.49 -18.27 -27.73
CA THR A 394 -8.65 -17.42 -27.47
C THR A 394 -9.11 -17.60 -26.02
N ALA A 395 -9.88 -16.66 -25.50
CA ALA A 395 -10.40 -16.75 -24.15
C ALA A 395 -11.19 -18.05 -23.96
N THR A 396 -10.71 -18.92 -23.07
CA THR A 396 -11.39 -20.16 -22.67
C THR A 396 -12.01 -19.99 -21.32
N THR A 397 -13.31 -20.27 -21.19
CA THR A 397 -14.10 -20.00 -19.99
C THR A 397 -14.37 -21.28 -19.20
N THR A 398 -14.04 -21.24 -17.92
CA THR A 398 -14.35 -22.29 -16.94
C THR A 398 -15.39 -21.74 -15.95
N THR A 399 -16.52 -22.44 -15.82
CA THR A 399 -17.65 -22.07 -14.94
C THR A 399 -18.01 -23.13 -13.91
N VAL A 400 -17.30 -24.25 -13.91
CA VAL A 400 -17.56 -25.42 -13.05
C VAL A 400 -16.46 -25.57 -12.00
N HIS A 401 -16.83 -26.13 -10.84
CA HIS A 401 -15.91 -26.29 -9.71
C HIS A 401 -14.98 -27.51 -9.85
N ASP A 402 -13.92 -27.51 -9.01
CA ASP A 402 -13.03 -28.67 -8.80
C ASP A 402 -12.34 -29.17 -10.07
N VAL A 403 -12.00 -28.30 -11.00
CA VAL A 403 -11.46 -28.68 -12.32
C VAL A 403 -9.94 -28.70 -12.33
N VAL A 404 -9.40 -29.58 -13.18
CA VAL A 404 -7.98 -29.62 -13.53
C VAL A 404 -7.83 -29.52 -15.05
N ALA A 405 -7.21 -28.45 -15.56
CA ALA A 405 -6.93 -28.24 -16.97
C ALA A 405 -5.44 -27.98 -17.18
N ILE A 406 -4.70 -28.97 -17.71
CA ILE A 406 -3.25 -28.87 -17.92
C ILE A 406 -2.91 -29.04 -19.37
N GLY A 407 -2.46 -27.97 -20.01
CA GLY A 407 -2.06 -27.96 -21.43
C GLY A 407 -2.61 -26.75 -22.17
N HIS A 408 -2.05 -26.51 -23.37
CA HIS A 408 -2.50 -25.44 -24.25
C HIS A 408 -3.90 -25.74 -24.80
N ASN A 409 -4.79 -24.77 -24.83
CA ASN A 409 -6.18 -24.91 -25.31
C ASN A 409 -6.99 -26.04 -24.63
N THR A 410 -6.67 -26.35 -23.36
CA THR A 410 -7.48 -27.29 -22.58
C THR A 410 -8.78 -26.65 -22.14
N ASP A 411 -9.86 -27.46 -22.06
CA ASP A 411 -11.16 -27.01 -21.62
C ASP A 411 -11.83 -28.06 -20.73
N VAL A 412 -12.56 -27.62 -19.70
CA VAL A 412 -13.30 -28.48 -18.78
C VAL A 412 -14.69 -27.90 -18.56
N SER A 413 -15.72 -28.64 -18.97
CA SER A 413 -17.12 -28.24 -18.90
C SER A 413 -17.94 -29.01 -17.87
N THR A 414 -17.34 -29.93 -17.11
CA THR A 414 -17.99 -30.71 -16.06
C THR A 414 -17.31 -30.51 -14.72
N GLU A 415 -18.08 -30.42 -13.65
CA GLU A 415 -17.58 -30.33 -12.28
C GLU A 415 -16.68 -31.54 -11.95
N GLY A 416 -15.53 -31.28 -11.34
CA GLY A 416 -14.55 -32.33 -11.03
C GLY A 416 -13.85 -32.96 -12.26
N GLY A 417 -14.02 -32.37 -13.44
CA GLY A 417 -13.41 -32.88 -14.67
C GLY A 417 -11.90 -32.59 -14.76
N VAL A 418 -11.17 -33.48 -15.44
CA VAL A 418 -9.73 -33.36 -15.64
C VAL A 418 -9.39 -33.43 -17.12
N ALA A 419 -8.77 -32.39 -17.68
CA ALA A 419 -8.26 -32.34 -19.05
C ALA A 419 -6.73 -32.25 -19.05
N LEU A 420 -6.06 -33.27 -19.64
CA LEU A 420 -4.61 -33.38 -19.69
C LEU A 420 -4.08 -33.37 -21.12
N GLY A 421 -3.21 -32.47 -21.42
CA GLY A 421 -2.55 -32.31 -22.71
C GLY A 421 -3.20 -31.28 -23.63
N SER A 422 -2.43 -30.73 -24.57
CA SER A 422 -2.87 -29.71 -25.48
C SER A 422 -4.14 -30.11 -26.25
N GLY A 423 -5.14 -29.22 -26.29
CA GLY A 423 -6.42 -29.45 -26.97
C GLY A 423 -7.34 -30.48 -26.31
N SER A 424 -7.01 -30.98 -25.11
CA SER A 424 -7.90 -31.91 -24.40
C SER A 424 -9.14 -31.20 -23.86
N LYS A 425 -10.30 -31.89 -23.94
CA LYS A 425 -11.55 -31.42 -23.37
C LYS A 425 -12.17 -32.46 -22.43
N ALA A 426 -12.53 -32.06 -21.22
CA ALA A 426 -13.25 -32.90 -20.28
C ALA A 426 -14.73 -32.51 -20.26
N THR A 427 -15.57 -33.35 -20.87
CA THR A 427 -16.99 -33.11 -21.05
C THR A 427 -17.89 -34.18 -20.44
N VAL A 428 -17.29 -35.28 -19.94
CA VAL A 428 -18.02 -36.45 -19.41
C VAL A 428 -18.15 -36.28 -17.89
N ALA A 429 -19.35 -36.06 -17.45
CA ALA A 429 -19.70 -35.94 -16.03
C ALA A 429 -19.68 -37.28 -15.30
N ALA A 430 -19.70 -37.21 -13.98
CA ALA A 430 -19.96 -38.38 -13.13
C ALA A 430 -21.27 -39.08 -13.52
N GLY A 431 -21.34 -40.38 -13.30
CA GLY A 431 -22.49 -41.20 -13.64
C GLY A 431 -22.49 -41.77 -15.03
N ALA A 432 -21.40 -41.60 -15.81
CA ALA A 432 -21.25 -42.27 -17.10
C ALA A 432 -21.19 -43.78 -16.90
N VAL A 433 -21.98 -44.49 -17.69
CA VAL A 433 -22.10 -45.96 -17.63
C VAL A 433 -21.18 -46.60 -18.67
N GLY A 434 -20.46 -47.63 -18.25
CA GLY A 434 -19.58 -48.41 -19.14
C GLY A 434 -20.36 -49.22 -20.19
N TYR A 435 -19.73 -49.50 -21.31
CA TYR A 435 -20.28 -50.34 -22.36
C TYR A 435 -20.14 -51.81 -21.99
N ASP A 436 -21.24 -52.56 -22.04
CA ASP A 436 -21.27 -53.99 -21.79
C ASP A 436 -21.25 -54.73 -23.13
N ILE A 437 -20.16 -55.45 -23.38
CA ILE A 437 -19.94 -56.21 -24.63
C ILE A 437 -20.86 -57.44 -24.76
N LEU A 438 -21.41 -57.95 -23.66
CA LEU A 438 -22.32 -59.10 -23.69
C LEU A 438 -23.71 -58.71 -24.18
N THR A 439 -24.16 -57.51 -23.83
CA THR A 439 -25.47 -56.99 -24.23
C THR A 439 -25.41 -56.05 -25.43
N ASN A 440 -24.19 -55.68 -25.88
CA ASN A 440 -23.96 -54.62 -26.88
C ASN A 440 -24.67 -53.31 -26.54
N ALA A 441 -24.76 -52.95 -25.27
CA ALA A 441 -25.47 -51.79 -24.77
C ALA A 441 -24.75 -51.19 -23.54
N PRO A 442 -25.13 -50.00 -23.07
CA PRO A 442 -24.68 -49.50 -21.78
C PRO A 442 -25.05 -50.47 -20.67
N SER A 443 -24.14 -50.72 -19.73
CA SER A 443 -24.34 -51.68 -18.63
C SER A 443 -25.49 -51.23 -17.73
N THR A 444 -26.26 -52.19 -17.24
CA THR A 444 -27.30 -51.99 -16.22
C THR A 444 -26.75 -52.05 -14.79
N ASN A 445 -25.48 -52.46 -14.65
CA ASN A 445 -24.82 -52.55 -13.36
C ASN A 445 -24.47 -51.15 -12.83
N THR A 446 -24.94 -50.84 -11.61
CA THR A 446 -24.78 -49.54 -10.98
C THR A 446 -23.57 -49.44 -10.04
N SER A 447 -22.77 -50.52 -9.91
CA SER A 447 -21.56 -50.49 -9.10
C SER A 447 -20.51 -49.53 -9.68
N ALA A 448 -19.58 -49.06 -8.83
CA ALA A 448 -18.49 -48.18 -9.23
C ALA A 448 -17.55 -48.80 -10.33
N THR A 449 -17.58 -50.09 -10.50
CA THR A 449 -16.86 -50.79 -11.58
C THR A 449 -17.43 -50.51 -12.97
N TRP A 450 -18.73 -50.27 -13.07
CA TRP A 450 -19.47 -50.08 -14.32
C TRP A 450 -20.01 -48.66 -14.52
N LYS A 451 -20.10 -47.90 -13.45
CA LYS A 451 -20.62 -46.53 -13.50
C LYS A 451 -19.67 -45.58 -12.78
N SER A 452 -19.19 -44.55 -13.47
CA SER A 452 -18.26 -43.61 -12.87
C SER A 452 -18.90 -42.81 -11.71
N THR A 453 -18.16 -42.67 -10.62
CA THR A 453 -18.61 -41.86 -9.44
C THR A 453 -18.08 -40.44 -9.47
N ALA A 454 -17.10 -40.14 -10.32
CA ALA A 454 -16.53 -38.81 -10.55
C ALA A 454 -16.48 -38.51 -12.07
N SER A 455 -16.29 -37.25 -12.41
CA SER A 455 -16.12 -36.82 -13.80
C SER A 455 -14.84 -37.41 -14.42
N ALA A 456 -14.82 -37.51 -15.72
CA ALA A 456 -13.77 -38.21 -16.44
C ALA A 456 -12.44 -37.43 -16.47
N VAL A 457 -11.35 -38.19 -16.56
CA VAL A 457 -10.05 -37.67 -17.00
C VAL A 457 -9.98 -37.81 -18.53
N SER A 458 -9.88 -36.68 -19.23
CA SER A 458 -9.76 -36.63 -20.68
C SER A 458 -8.31 -36.34 -21.09
N VAL A 459 -7.77 -37.10 -21.99
CA VAL A 459 -6.45 -36.90 -22.62
C VAL A 459 -6.57 -36.40 -24.07
N GLY A 460 -7.77 -36.03 -24.52
CA GLY A 460 -8.03 -35.61 -25.89
C GLY A 460 -9.37 -34.90 -26.07
N ASP A 461 -9.77 -34.76 -27.33
CA ASP A 461 -11.07 -34.26 -27.78
C ASP A 461 -11.46 -35.06 -29.03
N ALA A 462 -12.16 -36.17 -28.83
CA ALA A 462 -12.53 -37.07 -29.92
C ALA A 462 -13.40 -36.42 -31.00
N GLY A 463 -14.23 -35.42 -30.60
CA GLY A 463 -15.06 -34.65 -31.52
C GLY A 463 -14.23 -33.81 -32.51
N ASN A 464 -13.02 -33.45 -32.15
CA ASN A 464 -12.06 -32.71 -32.99
C ASN A 464 -10.86 -33.55 -33.40
N ASN A 465 -10.96 -34.87 -33.37
CA ASN A 465 -9.92 -35.85 -33.75
C ASN A 465 -8.60 -35.67 -32.94
N VAL A 466 -8.68 -35.24 -31.70
CA VAL A 466 -7.54 -35.22 -30.78
C VAL A 466 -7.57 -36.45 -29.89
N THR A 467 -6.73 -37.41 -30.17
CA THR A 467 -6.62 -38.66 -29.37
C THR A 467 -5.19 -38.91 -28.92
N ARG A 468 -5.00 -39.60 -27.82
CA ARG A 468 -3.68 -39.97 -27.28
C ARG A 468 -3.65 -41.39 -26.79
N GLN A 469 -2.50 -42.05 -26.97
CA GLN A 469 -2.21 -43.27 -26.27
C GLN A 469 -1.77 -42.97 -24.83
N ILE A 470 -2.22 -43.82 -23.90
CA ILE A 470 -1.66 -43.86 -22.54
C ILE A 470 -0.59 -44.97 -22.54
N THR A 471 0.67 -44.58 -22.49
CA THR A 471 1.82 -45.52 -22.58
C THR A 471 2.34 -45.84 -21.18
N SER A 472 3.11 -46.97 -21.09
CA SER A 472 3.76 -47.41 -19.83
C SER A 472 2.77 -47.74 -18.70
N VAL A 473 1.58 -48.23 -19.08
CA VAL A 473 0.56 -48.69 -18.13
C VAL A 473 0.92 -50.13 -17.72
N ALA A 474 1.10 -50.38 -16.43
CA ALA A 474 1.27 -51.73 -15.87
C ALA A 474 -0.04 -52.50 -15.96
N ALA A 475 0.03 -53.84 -15.88
CA ALA A 475 -1.15 -54.70 -15.84
C ALA A 475 -2.02 -54.35 -14.61
N GLY A 476 -3.33 -54.15 -14.82
CA GLY A 476 -4.28 -53.91 -13.75
C GLY A 476 -4.42 -55.11 -12.81
N THR A 477 -4.66 -54.83 -11.55
CA THR A 477 -4.86 -55.84 -10.49
C THR A 477 -6.32 -55.92 -10.05
N ASN A 478 -6.99 -54.77 -9.99
CA ASN A 478 -8.38 -54.64 -9.55
C ASN A 478 -9.31 -54.41 -10.75
N ASP A 479 -10.59 -54.68 -10.58
CA ASP A 479 -11.61 -54.47 -11.63
C ASP A 479 -11.79 -53.04 -12.09
N THR A 480 -11.24 -52.06 -11.34
CA THR A 480 -11.28 -50.65 -11.67
C THR A 480 -9.98 -50.13 -12.29
N ASP A 481 -8.96 -50.97 -12.45
CA ASP A 481 -7.68 -50.59 -13.03
C ASP A 481 -7.72 -50.62 -14.57
N ALA A 482 -6.83 -49.87 -15.20
CA ALA A 482 -6.69 -49.89 -16.65
C ALA A 482 -6.08 -51.20 -17.13
N VAL A 483 -6.61 -51.73 -18.20
CA VAL A 483 -6.08 -52.95 -18.89
C VAL A 483 -5.03 -52.53 -19.91
N ASN A 484 -3.88 -53.22 -19.92
CA ASN A 484 -2.86 -53.01 -20.94
C ASN A 484 -2.95 -54.05 -22.09
N VAL A 485 -2.26 -53.76 -23.20
CA VAL A 485 -2.26 -54.61 -24.39
C VAL A 485 -1.76 -56.03 -24.12
N ALA A 486 -0.84 -56.25 -23.15
CA ALA A 486 -0.35 -57.56 -22.81
C ALA A 486 -1.41 -58.47 -22.16
N GLN A 487 -2.28 -57.87 -21.30
CA GLN A 487 -3.42 -58.58 -20.74
C GLN A 487 -4.44 -59.00 -21.85
N LEU A 488 -4.73 -58.07 -22.76
CA LEU A 488 -5.64 -58.34 -23.88
C LEU A 488 -5.12 -59.46 -24.82
N LYS A 489 -3.82 -59.49 -25.16
CA LYS A 489 -3.19 -60.57 -25.94
C LYS A 489 -3.29 -61.92 -25.26
N LYS A 490 -3.25 -61.98 -23.92
CA LYS A 490 -3.48 -63.23 -23.21
C LYS A 490 -4.93 -63.70 -23.31
N VAL A 491 -5.90 -62.82 -23.30
CA VAL A 491 -7.31 -63.18 -23.54
C VAL A 491 -7.50 -63.71 -24.96
N GLU A 492 -6.92 -63.10 -26.00
CA GLU A 492 -6.93 -63.55 -27.38
C GLU A 492 -6.33 -64.98 -27.52
N THR A 493 -5.19 -65.22 -26.88
CA THR A 493 -4.56 -66.55 -26.85
C THR A 493 -5.50 -67.57 -26.21
N LYS A 494 -6.18 -67.23 -25.11
CA LYS A 494 -7.12 -68.14 -24.44
C LYS A 494 -8.34 -68.45 -25.31
N ILE A 495 -8.88 -67.51 -26.03
CA ILE A 495 -10.01 -67.66 -26.97
C ILE A 495 -9.59 -68.61 -28.10
N SER A 496 -8.42 -68.41 -28.72
CA SER A 496 -7.90 -69.24 -29.80
C SER A 496 -7.66 -70.68 -29.34
N THR A 497 -7.23 -70.91 -28.09
CA THR A 497 -7.08 -72.27 -27.52
C THR A 497 -8.43 -72.91 -27.34
N VAL A 498 -9.45 -72.22 -26.82
CA VAL A 498 -10.80 -72.80 -26.68
C VAL A 498 -11.43 -73.16 -28.03
N GLU A 499 -11.23 -72.29 -29.06
CA GLU A 499 -11.70 -72.55 -30.41
C GLU A 499 -11.02 -73.81 -30.97
N ALA A 500 -9.70 -73.97 -30.79
CA ALA A 500 -8.95 -75.17 -31.27
C ALA A 500 -9.41 -76.45 -30.56
N ASP A 501 -9.69 -76.35 -29.27
CA ASP A 501 -10.20 -77.54 -28.52
C ASP A 501 -11.65 -77.87 -28.90
N ALA A 502 -12.52 -76.92 -29.11
CA ALA A 502 -13.88 -77.14 -29.61
C ALA A 502 -13.87 -77.85 -30.98
N LYS A 503 -12.99 -77.42 -31.90
CA LYS A 503 -12.81 -78.04 -33.23
C LYS A 503 -12.29 -79.46 -33.18
N LYS A 504 -11.64 -79.88 -32.13
CA LYS A 504 -11.19 -81.28 -31.95
C LYS A 504 -12.28 -82.22 -31.48
N HIS A 505 -13.35 -81.69 -30.91
CA HIS A 505 -14.49 -82.45 -30.39
C HIS A 505 -15.71 -82.42 -31.31
N THR A 506 -15.64 -81.75 -32.43
CA THR A 506 -16.58 -81.82 -33.55
C THR A 506 -15.97 -82.61 -34.70
#